data_7e09c3c93cec0aae73d1a71064b61f2a
#
_entry.id   7e09c3c93cec0aae73d1a71064b61f2a
#
_cell.length_a   1.000
_cell.length_b   1.000
_cell.length_c   1.000
_cell.angle_alpha   90.00
_cell.angle_beta   90.00
_cell.angle_gamma   90.00
#
_symmetry.space_group_name_H-M   'P 1'
#
loop_
_entity.id
_entity.type
_entity.pdbx_description
1 polymer ?
#
loop_
_entity_poly.entity_id
_entity_poly.type
_entity_poly.pdbx_seq_one_letter_code
_entity_poly.pdbx_strand_id
1 'polypeptide(L)' 'MSYHAIVEHTPESGYWASVRELPGCYSCGDTLDELQANIREAIALHLEDLENDPIPEGATVMKVAV' A
#
# COMPACT_ATOMS: atom_id res chain seq x y z
N MET A 1 10.07 0.80 10.67
CA MET A 1 8.88 -0.06 10.54
C MET A 1 8.95 -0.88 9.27
N SER A 2 8.56 -2.13 9.36
CA SER A 2 8.57 -3.03 8.21
C SER A 2 7.14 -3.36 7.78
N TYR A 3 6.95 -3.46 6.48
CA TYR A 3 5.68 -3.87 5.89
C TYR A 3 5.85 -5.22 5.22
N HIS A 4 4.81 -6.02 5.23
CA HIS A 4 4.81 -7.34 4.62
C HIS A 4 3.93 -7.34 3.38
N ALA A 5 4.53 -7.66 2.24
CA ALA A 5 3.79 -7.79 0.99
C ALA A 5 3.44 -9.26 0.77
N ILE A 6 2.18 -9.52 0.53
CA ILE A 6 1.69 -10.86 0.18
C ILE A 6 1.73 -10.95 -1.34
N VAL A 7 2.70 -11.70 -1.85
CA VAL A 7 2.98 -11.77 -3.28
C VAL A 7 2.30 -12.99 -3.90
N GLU A 8 1.61 -12.75 -5.01
CA GLU A 8 1.02 -13.81 -5.81
C GLU A 8 1.53 -13.69 -7.25
N HIS A 9 1.70 -14.82 -7.89
CA HIS A 9 2.16 -14.90 -9.27
C HIS A 9 1.08 -15.53 -10.14
N THR A 10 0.74 -14.88 -11.23
CA THR A 10 -0.18 -15.43 -12.22
C THR A 10 0.54 -15.51 -13.57
N PRO A 11 0.39 -16.62 -14.33
CA PRO A 11 1.09 -16.75 -15.61
C PRO A 11 0.73 -15.67 -16.64
N GLU A 12 -0.45 -15.08 -16.52
CA GLU A 12 -0.95 -14.12 -17.49
C GLU A 12 -0.60 -12.69 -17.17
N SER A 13 -0.49 -12.34 -15.89
CA SER A 13 -0.33 -10.93 -15.49
C SER A 13 0.91 -10.68 -14.63
N GLY A 14 1.80 -11.66 -14.51
CA GLY A 14 3.03 -11.49 -13.75
C GLY A 14 2.82 -11.60 -12.25
N TYR A 15 3.40 -10.67 -11.50
CA TYR A 15 3.34 -10.68 -10.05
C TYR A 15 2.45 -9.55 -9.55
N TRP A 16 1.73 -9.80 -8.46
CA TRP A 16 1.05 -8.74 -7.76
C TRP A 16 1.15 -8.98 -6.25
N ALA A 17 1.02 -7.90 -5.51
CA ALA A 17 1.15 -7.99 -4.06
C ALA A 17 0.22 -7.01 -3.37
N SER A 18 -0.23 -7.40 -2.19
CA SER A 18 -0.94 -6.51 -1.29
C SER A 18 -0.13 -6.33 -0.02
N VAL A 19 -0.22 -5.16 0.60
CA VAL A 19 0.49 -4.89 1.84
C VAL A 19 -0.41 -5.25 3.01
N ARG A 20 0.05 -6.21 3.82
CA ARG A 20 -0.73 -6.75 4.93
C ARG A 20 -1.15 -5.69 5.93
N GLU A 21 -0.25 -4.78 6.28
CA GLU A 21 -0.47 -3.74 7.28
C GLU A 21 -1.26 -2.53 6.76
N LEU A 22 -1.40 -2.43 5.43
CA LEU A 22 -2.07 -1.30 4.80
C LEU A 22 -3.19 -1.79 3.89
N PRO A 23 -4.40 -2.01 4.42
CA PRO A 23 -5.53 -2.45 3.60
C PRO A 23 -5.78 -1.50 2.43
N GLY A 24 -5.94 -2.07 1.24
CA GLY A 24 -6.14 -1.29 0.02
C GLY A 24 -4.84 -0.89 -0.68
N CYS A 25 -3.69 -1.16 -0.08
CA CYS A 25 -2.40 -0.88 -0.71
C CYS A 25 -1.92 -2.12 -1.46
N TYR A 26 -1.84 -2.05 -2.78
CA TYR A 26 -1.38 -3.15 -3.60
C TYR A 26 -0.70 -2.62 -4.86
N SER A 27 0.09 -3.47 -5.49
CA SER A 27 0.77 -3.13 -6.72
C SER A 27 1.07 -4.39 -7.52
N CYS A 28 1.59 -4.23 -8.73
CA CYS A 28 1.93 -5.35 -9.61
C CYS A 28 3.19 -5.03 -10.39
N GLY A 29 3.76 -6.05 -11.01
CA GLY A 29 4.94 -5.91 -11.87
C GLY A 29 5.18 -7.19 -12.64
N ASP A 30 5.89 -7.10 -13.75
CA ASP A 30 6.19 -8.26 -14.58
C ASP A 30 7.30 -9.13 -13.97
N THR A 31 8.15 -8.53 -13.14
CA THR A 31 9.23 -9.23 -12.44
C THR A 31 9.15 -8.90 -10.95
N LEU A 32 9.84 -9.70 -10.13
CA LEU A 32 9.92 -9.44 -8.69
C LEU A 32 10.60 -8.11 -8.39
N ASP A 33 11.64 -7.77 -9.14
CA ASP A 33 12.34 -6.49 -8.95
C ASP A 33 11.42 -5.32 -9.25
N GLU A 34 10.67 -5.41 -10.33
CA GLU A 34 9.70 -4.40 -10.71
C GLU A 34 8.58 -4.28 -9.69
N LEU A 35 8.07 -5.43 -9.23
CA LEU A 35 7.05 -5.46 -8.19
C LEU A 35 7.54 -4.79 -6.91
N GLN A 36 8.78 -5.08 -6.51
CA GLN A 36 9.36 -4.50 -5.29
C GLN A 36 9.46 -2.98 -5.37
N ALA A 37 9.91 -2.47 -6.51
CA ALA A 37 9.98 -1.04 -6.74
C ALA A 37 8.60 -0.40 -6.71
N ASN A 38 7.63 -1.04 -7.37
CA ASN A 38 6.27 -0.53 -7.47
C ASN A 38 5.54 -0.57 -6.12
N ILE A 39 5.73 -1.64 -5.34
CA ILE A 39 5.07 -1.73 -4.04
C ILE A 39 5.65 -0.73 -3.04
N ARG A 40 6.95 -0.45 -3.14
CA ARG A 40 7.59 0.56 -2.30
C ARG A 40 7.01 1.95 -2.58
N GLU A 41 6.82 2.26 -3.85
CA GLU A 41 6.18 3.52 -4.25
C GLU A 41 4.72 3.56 -3.80
N ALA A 42 3.99 2.46 -3.94
CA ALA A 42 2.61 2.37 -3.52
C ALA A 42 2.46 2.60 -2.02
N ILE A 43 3.35 2.05 -1.21
CA ILE A 43 3.35 2.28 0.24
C ILE A 43 3.58 3.76 0.54
N ALA A 44 4.56 4.38 -0.11
CA ALA A 44 4.87 5.78 0.11
C ALA A 44 3.69 6.68 -0.24
N LEU A 45 3.04 6.44 -1.37
CA LEU A 45 1.87 7.19 -1.80
C LEU A 45 0.68 6.98 -0.87
N HIS A 46 0.48 5.73 -0.43
CA HIS A 46 -0.62 5.40 0.48
C HIS A 46 -0.47 6.12 1.82
N LEU A 47 0.74 6.15 2.36
CA LEU A 47 1.01 6.85 3.61
C LEU A 47 0.86 8.36 3.45
N GLU A 48 1.27 8.90 2.32
CA GLU A 48 1.09 10.30 2.00
C GLU A 48 -0.40 10.68 1.92
N ASP A 49 -1.19 9.84 1.26
CA ASP A 49 -2.63 10.04 1.15
C ASP A 49 -3.31 10.02 2.52
N LEU A 50 -2.88 9.13 3.42
CA LEU A 50 -3.42 9.07 4.77
C LEU A 50 -3.14 10.35 5.56
N GLU A 51 -1.99 10.98 5.31
CA GLU A 51 -1.64 12.22 5.98
C GLU A 51 -2.36 13.44 5.40
N ASN A 52 -2.67 13.40 4.12
CA ASN A 52 -3.21 14.56 3.39
C ASN A 52 -4.69 14.42 3.00
N ASP A 53 -5.33 13.30 3.36
CA ASP A 53 -6.74 13.11 3.04
C ASP A 53 -7.58 14.18 3.70
N PRO A 54 -8.51 14.81 2.95
CA PRO A 54 -9.40 15.76 3.55
C PRO A 54 -10.31 15.11 4.58
N ILE A 55 -10.50 15.80 5.68
CA ILE A 55 -11.38 15.33 6.74
C ILE A 55 -12.83 15.48 6.26
N PRO A 56 -13.64 14.40 6.23
CA PRO A 56 -15.03 14.52 5.84
C PRO A 56 -15.78 15.50 6.73
N GLU A 57 -16.73 16.20 6.14
CA GLU A 57 -17.55 17.14 6.89
C GLU A 57 -18.27 16.41 8.03
N GLY A 58 -18.22 16.97 9.22
CA GLY A 58 -18.79 16.36 10.40
C GLY A 58 -17.93 15.34 11.10
N ALA A 59 -16.77 15.00 10.52
CA ALA A 59 -15.84 14.08 11.15
C ALA A 59 -14.90 14.82 12.11
N THR A 60 -14.44 14.10 13.12
CA THR A 60 -13.50 14.64 14.11
C THR A 60 -12.23 13.82 14.05
N VAL A 61 -11.09 14.50 14.09
CA VAL A 61 -9.79 13.83 14.15
C VAL A 61 -9.43 13.60 15.61
N MET A 62 -9.16 12.33 15.93
CA MET A 62 -8.73 11.95 17.27
C MET A 62 -7.37 11.29 17.18
N LYS A 63 -6.40 11.83 17.92
CA LYS A 63 -5.07 11.25 17.98
C LYS A 63 -5.08 10.14 19.03
N VAL A 64 -4.77 8.94 18.61
CA VAL A 64 -4.72 7.77 19.50
C VAL A 64 -3.28 7.35 19.67
N ALA A 65 -2.80 7.38 20.91
CA ALA A 65 -1.47 6.89 21.23
C ALA A 65 -1.52 5.38 21.46
N VAL A 66 -0.57 4.68 20.87
CA VAL A 66 -0.46 3.22 21.04
C VAL A 66 0.90 2.83 21.57
#